data_5a305ba212e5f4cf83c613e6ff77b89a
#
_entry.id   5a305ba212e5f4cf83c613e6ff77b89a
#
_cell.length_a   1.000
_cell.length_b   1.000
_cell.length_c   1.000
_cell.angle_alpha   90.00
_cell.angle_beta   90.00
_cell.angle_gamma   90.00
#
_symmetry.space_group_name_H-M   'P 1'
#
loop_
_entity.id
_entity.type
_entity.pdbx_description
1 polymer ?
#
loop_
_entity_poly.entity_id
_entity_poly.type
_entity_poly.pdbx_seq_one_letter_code
_entity_poly.pdbx_strand_id
1 'polypeptide(L)'
;MSKVKAASLINALQVFREIDSSLTIDQIIVLLTLSKEGPLRSVDLKQKLNLSHHEYADIVEPLYNGHTLRKQSKASFIESGSYADDPRQRVIFVNDDGKKVVETALEG
;
A
#
# COMPACT_ATOMS: atom_id res chain seq x y z
N MET A 1 -0.39 20.98 -12.20
CA MET A 1 -0.36 20.78 -10.75
C MET A 1 0.12 22.07 -10.08
N SER A 2 -0.55 22.48 -9.04
CA SER A 2 -0.17 23.69 -8.31
C SER A 2 1.11 23.47 -7.49
N LYS A 3 1.77 24.56 -7.15
CA LYS A 3 2.97 24.50 -6.33
C LYS A 3 2.68 23.89 -4.95
N VAL A 4 1.49 24.17 -4.40
CA VAL A 4 1.08 23.63 -3.11
C VAL A 4 1.03 22.12 -3.15
N LYS A 5 0.43 21.57 -4.21
CA LYS A 5 0.35 20.13 -4.37
C LYS A 5 1.72 19.49 -4.55
N ALA A 6 2.62 20.16 -5.29
CA ALA A 6 3.96 19.64 -5.47
C ALA A 6 4.70 19.57 -4.15
N ALA A 7 4.62 20.61 -3.33
CA ALA A 7 5.26 20.63 -2.01
C ALA A 7 4.71 19.52 -1.11
N SER A 8 3.40 19.33 -1.11
CA SER A 8 2.76 18.28 -0.31
C SER A 8 3.20 16.90 -0.76
N LEU A 9 3.31 16.69 -2.06
CA LEU A 9 3.74 15.40 -2.60
C LEU A 9 5.19 15.13 -2.23
N ILE A 10 6.06 16.11 -2.34
CA ILE A 10 7.46 15.96 -1.96
C ILE A 10 7.56 15.56 -0.50
N ASN A 11 6.82 16.25 0.37
CA ASN A 11 6.83 15.96 1.79
C ASN A 11 6.33 14.53 2.06
N ALA A 12 5.25 14.12 1.42
CA ALA A 12 4.71 12.79 1.59
C ALA A 12 5.72 11.71 1.19
N LEU A 13 6.38 11.91 0.05
CA LEU A 13 7.38 10.95 -0.41
C LEU A 13 8.58 10.88 0.52
N GLN A 14 8.97 12.01 1.09
CA GLN A 14 10.07 12.04 2.06
C GLN A 14 9.71 11.26 3.34
N VAL A 15 8.46 11.38 3.79
CA VAL A 15 7.99 10.63 4.96
C VAL A 15 8.06 9.13 4.68
N PHE A 16 7.57 8.68 3.53
CA PHE A 16 7.66 7.27 3.17
C PHE A 16 9.10 6.79 3.13
N ARG A 17 9.98 7.57 2.55
CA ARG A 17 11.40 7.21 2.45
C ARG A 17 12.05 7.07 3.81
N GLU A 18 11.71 7.96 4.74
CA GLU A 18 12.27 7.91 6.10
C GLU A 18 11.80 6.68 6.87
N ILE A 19 10.55 6.27 6.64
CA ILE A 19 9.99 5.11 7.34
C ILE A 19 10.58 3.82 6.79
N ASP A 20 10.68 3.72 5.47
CA ASP A 20 11.24 2.54 4.82
C ASP A 20 11.79 2.94 3.46
N SER A 21 13.11 3.10 3.39
CA SER A 21 13.76 3.54 2.17
C SER A 21 13.68 2.51 1.04
N SER A 22 13.26 1.30 1.34
CA SER A 22 13.10 0.27 0.31
C SER A 22 11.75 0.34 -0.41
N LEU A 23 10.83 1.17 0.07
CA LEU A 23 9.54 1.35 -0.59
C LEU A 23 9.73 1.98 -1.97
N THR A 24 9.13 1.34 -2.96
CA THR A 24 9.14 1.85 -4.31
C THR A 24 7.95 2.80 -4.51
N ILE A 25 8.01 3.58 -5.58
CA ILE A 25 6.89 4.46 -5.94
C ILE A 25 5.63 3.62 -6.17
N ASP A 26 5.76 2.48 -6.84
CA ASP A 26 4.61 1.60 -7.07
C ASP A 26 3.99 1.12 -5.76
N GLN A 27 4.82 0.78 -4.78
CA GLN A 27 4.32 0.36 -3.48
C GLN A 27 3.62 1.50 -2.75
N ILE A 28 4.14 2.71 -2.85
CA ILE A 28 3.49 3.88 -2.28
C ILE A 28 2.13 4.12 -2.93
N ILE A 29 2.05 3.97 -4.24
CA ILE A 29 0.77 4.11 -4.95
C ILE A 29 -0.24 3.07 -4.45
N VAL A 30 0.19 1.84 -4.23
CA VAL A 30 -0.69 0.80 -3.67
C VAL A 30 -1.20 1.20 -2.30
N LEU A 31 -0.32 1.66 -1.42
CA LEU A 31 -0.71 2.08 -0.08
C LEU A 31 -1.72 3.22 -0.12
N LEU A 32 -1.46 4.23 -0.93
CA LEU A 32 -2.37 5.37 -1.05
C LEU A 32 -3.71 4.95 -1.65
N THR A 33 -3.69 4.07 -2.64
CA THR A 33 -4.92 3.60 -3.27
C THR A 33 -5.78 2.83 -2.27
N LEU A 34 -5.18 1.91 -1.53
CA LEU A 34 -5.93 1.15 -0.53
C LEU A 34 -6.42 2.02 0.62
N SER A 35 -5.64 3.02 0.99
CA SER A 35 -6.04 3.96 2.03
C SER A 35 -7.25 4.79 1.58
N LYS A 36 -7.29 5.17 0.33
CA LYS A 36 -8.38 5.98 -0.23
C LYS A 36 -9.64 5.17 -0.48
N GLU A 37 -9.48 4.00 -1.10
CA GLU A 37 -10.62 3.19 -1.55
C GLU A 37 -11.14 2.25 -0.47
N GLY A 38 -10.31 1.93 0.51
CA GLY A 38 -10.63 0.91 1.50
C GLY A 38 -10.26 -0.48 1.01
N PRO A 39 -10.74 -1.54 1.66
CA PRO A 39 -10.41 -2.90 1.26
C PRO A 39 -10.84 -3.19 -0.18
N LEU A 40 -9.93 -3.80 -0.94
CA LEU A 40 -10.19 -4.18 -2.33
C LEU A 40 -9.80 -5.63 -2.56
N ARG A 41 -10.49 -6.30 -3.47
CA ARG A 41 -10.05 -7.60 -3.93
C ARG A 41 -8.80 -7.42 -4.78
N SER A 42 -7.94 -8.45 -4.83
CA SER A 42 -6.72 -8.35 -5.61
C SER A 42 -7.00 -8.08 -7.09
N VAL A 43 -8.05 -8.68 -7.63
CA VAL A 43 -8.42 -8.45 -9.03
C VAL A 43 -8.81 -6.99 -9.28
N ASP A 44 -9.49 -6.38 -8.32
CA ASP A 44 -9.91 -4.98 -8.45
C ASP A 44 -8.70 -4.04 -8.38
N LEU A 45 -7.76 -4.34 -7.49
CA LEU A 45 -6.54 -3.54 -7.39
C LEU A 45 -5.70 -3.63 -8.65
N LYS A 46 -5.56 -4.84 -9.20
CA LYS A 46 -4.83 -5.02 -10.45
C LYS A 46 -5.43 -4.22 -11.58
N GLN A 47 -6.76 -4.24 -11.69
CA GLN A 47 -7.45 -3.50 -12.74
C GLN A 47 -7.31 -2.00 -12.54
N LYS A 48 -7.48 -1.54 -11.32
CA LYS A 48 -7.41 -0.12 -11.01
C LYS A 48 -6.03 0.46 -11.33
N LEU A 49 -4.99 -0.28 -11.03
CA LEU A 49 -3.61 0.18 -11.25
C LEU A 49 -3.00 -0.37 -12.54
N ASN A 50 -3.76 -1.12 -13.30
CA ASN A 50 -3.31 -1.69 -14.58
C ASN A 50 -2.06 -2.55 -14.40
N LEU A 51 -2.09 -3.44 -13.41
CA LEU A 51 -0.98 -4.33 -13.10
C LEU A 51 -1.21 -5.71 -13.67
N SER A 52 -0.17 -6.30 -14.23
CA SER A 52 -0.20 -7.71 -14.59
C SER A 52 -0.10 -8.55 -13.32
N HIS A 53 -0.39 -9.84 -13.43
CA HIS A 53 -0.25 -10.75 -12.31
C HIS A 53 1.18 -10.74 -11.76
N HIS A 54 2.15 -10.71 -12.64
CA HIS A 54 3.56 -10.70 -12.27
C HIS A 54 3.93 -9.41 -11.53
N GLU A 55 3.49 -8.27 -12.08
CA GLU A 55 3.73 -6.98 -11.44
C GLU A 55 3.08 -6.89 -10.07
N TYR A 56 1.86 -7.42 -9.95
CA TYR A 56 1.17 -7.47 -8.67
C TYR A 56 2.00 -8.22 -7.63
N ALA A 57 2.52 -9.39 -8.01
CA ALA A 57 3.35 -10.17 -7.08
C ALA A 57 4.59 -9.39 -6.64
N ASP A 58 5.26 -8.75 -7.58
CA ASP A 58 6.50 -8.02 -7.27
C ASP A 58 6.26 -6.78 -6.40
N ILE A 59 5.14 -6.10 -6.60
CA ILE A 59 4.86 -4.83 -5.93
C ILE A 59 4.12 -5.05 -4.63
N VAL A 60 3.07 -5.85 -4.64
CA VAL A 60 2.14 -5.95 -3.53
C VAL A 60 2.56 -6.97 -2.48
N GLU A 61 3.07 -8.13 -2.91
CA GLU A 61 3.40 -9.18 -1.96
C GLU A 61 4.40 -8.74 -0.88
N PRO A 62 5.45 -7.97 -1.20
CA PRO A 62 6.37 -7.52 -0.15
C PRO A 62 5.74 -6.66 0.93
N LEU A 63 4.56 -6.10 0.66
CA LEU A 63 3.86 -5.27 1.63
C LEU A 63 2.99 -6.07 2.60
N TYR A 64 2.78 -7.36 2.34
CA TYR A 64 1.93 -8.19 3.19
C TYR A 64 2.54 -8.39 4.57
N ASN A 65 1.68 -8.34 5.57
CA ASN A 65 2.06 -8.66 6.94
C ASN A 65 2.30 -10.17 7.05
N GLY A 66 3.44 -10.55 7.62
CA GLY A 66 3.73 -11.96 7.88
C GLY A 66 4.16 -12.76 6.68
N HIS A 67 4.59 -12.11 5.62
CA HIS A 67 5.08 -12.82 4.45
C HIS A 67 6.46 -13.42 4.76
N THR A 68 6.50 -14.72 4.93
CA THR A 68 7.69 -15.40 5.45
C THR A 68 8.91 -15.32 4.52
N LEU A 69 8.69 -15.22 3.23
CA LEU A 69 9.79 -15.14 2.28
C LEU A 69 10.52 -13.81 2.35
N ARG A 70 9.95 -12.85 3.05
CA ARG A 70 10.50 -11.51 3.18
C ARG A 70 10.85 -11.20 4.61
N LYS A 71 11.55 -12.11 5.26
CA LYS A 71 11.94 -11.93 6.67
C LYS A 71 12.69 -10.66 6.94
N GLN A 72 13.34 -10.13 5.91
CA GLN A 72 14.10 -8.90 6.04
C GLN A 72 13.27 -7.66 5.86
N SER A 73 12.04 -7.81 5.42
CA SER A 73 11.12 -6.68 5.33
C SER A 73 10.78 -6.24 6.74
N LYS A 74 11.17 -5.03 7.07
CA LYS A 74 10.95 -4.49 8.41
C LYS A 74 9.55 -3.95 8.59
N ALA A 75 8.86 -3.70 7.49
CA ALA A 75 7.57 -3.05 7.55
C ALA A 75 6.56 -3.85 6.76
N SER A 76 5.46 -4.14 7.40
CA SER A 76 4.32 -4.79 6.78
C SER A 76 3.17 -3.83 6.90
N PHE A 77 2.71 -3.30 5.77
CA PHE A 77 1.73 -2.22 5.77
C PHE A 77 0.36 -2.65 5.30
N ILE A 78 0.24 -3.85 4.72
CA ILE A 78 -1.05 -4.35 4.27
C ILE A 78 -1.26 -5.77 4.77
N GLU A 79 -2.53 -6.16 4.85
CA GLU A 79 -2.94 -7.49 5.24
C GLU A 79 -4.01 -7.98 4.29
N SER A 80 -4.23 -9.27 4.28
CA SER A 80 -5.37 -9.84 3.55
C SER A 80 -6.33 -10.45 4.54
N GLY A 81 -7.61 -10.37 4.19
CA GLY A 81 -8.67 -10.93 5.01
C GLY A 81 -9.82 -11.36 4.14
N SER A 82 -10.90 -11.79 4.76
CA SER A 82 -12.10 -12.19 4.05
C SER A 82 -13.18 -11.12 4.19
N TYR A 83 -14.02 -10.99 3.17
CA TYR A 83 -15.22 -10.17 3.30
C TYR A 83 -16.12 -10.76 4.39
N ALA A 84 -16.74 -9.87 5.15
CA ALA A 84 -17.69 -10.30 6.18
C ALA A 84 -18.85 -11.10 5.58
N ASP A 85 -19.30 -10.69 4.40
CA ASP A 85 -20.47 -11.30 3.75
C ASP A 85 -20.13 -12.53 2.91
N ASP A 86 -18.87 -12.69 2.52
CA ASP A 86 -18.45 -13.83 1.73
C ASP A 86 -17.03 -14.23 2.11
N PRO A 87 -16.89 -15.24 2.99
CA PRO A 87 -15.57 -15.67 3.46
C PRO A 87 -14.66 -16.20 2.36
N ARG A 88 -15.20 -16.55 1.20
CA ARG A 88 -14.40 -17.05 0.10
C ARG A 88 -13.75 -15.94 -0.70
N GLN A 89 -14.23 -14.71 -0.55
CA GLN A 89 -13.63 -13.56 -1.23
C GLN A 89 -12.57 -12.93 -0.33
N ARG A 90 -11.37 -12.86 -0.87
CA ARG A 90 -10.25 -12.24 -0.15
C ARG A 90 -10.11 -10.80 -0.57
N VAL A 91 -9.88 -9.94 0.41
CA VAL A 91 -9.60 -8.52 0.17
C VAL A 91 -8.26 -8.19 0.80
N ILE A 92 -7.64 -7.13 0.31
CA ILE A 92 -6.44 -6.58 0.92
C ILE A 92 -6.75 -5.18 1.43
N PHE A 93 -6.10 -4.82 2.51
CA PHE A 93 -6.35 -3.53 3.16
C PHE A 93 -5.09 -3.07 3.89
N VAL A 94 -5.03 -1.78 4.15
CA VAL A 94 -3.93 -1.18 4.90
C VAL A 94 -4.12 -1.52 6.37
N ASN A 95 -3.08 -2.07 7.00
CA ASN A 95 -3.15 -2.37 8.43
C ASN A 95 -2.92 -1.09 9.25
N ASP A 96 -2.91 -1.21 10.58
CA ASP A 96 -2.76 -0.04 11.45
C ASP A 96 -1.44 0.68 11.22
N ASP A 97 -0.37 -0.05 11.02
CA ASP A 97 0.93 0.55 10.73
C ASP A 97 0.92 1.29 9.40
N GLY A 98 0.32 0.69 8.38
CA GLY A 98 0.18 1.34 7.08
C GLY A 98 -0.67 2.60 7.16
N LYS A 99 -1.74 2.57 7.94
CA LYS A 99 -2.59 3.75 8.13
C LYS A 99 -1.81 4.89 8.77
N LYS A 100 -1.01 4.59 9.78
CA LYS A 100 -0.19 5.61 10.44
C LYS A 100 0.80 6.24 9.48
N VAL A 101 1.43 5.42 8.64
CA VAL A 101 2.39 5.91 7.65
C VAL A 101 1.70 6.86 6.67
N VAL A 102 0.57 6.45 6.13
CA VAL A 102 -0.17 7.26 5.16
C VAL A 102 -0.66 8.55 5.80
N GLU A 103 -1.21 8.48 7.00
CA GLU A 103 -1.69 9.66 7.71
C GLU A 103 -0.56 10.65 7.96
N THR A 104 0.58 10.17 8.43
CA THR A 104 1.74 11.02 8.68
C THR A 104 2.21 11.68 7.40
N ALA A 105 2.25 10.94 6.30
CA ALA A 105 2.68 11.46 5.02
C ALA A 105 1.73 12.54 4.50
N LEU A 106 0.42 12.34 4.67
CA LEU A 106 -0.57 13.28 4.14
C LEU A 106 -0.77 14.51 5.02
N GLU A 107 -0.45 14.41 6.30
CA GLU A 107 -0.57 15.55 7.21
C GLU A 107 0.51 16.60 6.99
N GLY A 108 1.68 16.15 6.60
CA GLY A 108 2.81 17.01 6.43
C GLY A 108 2.69 17.94 5.28
#